data_18fce43482fe481e77257d9238b3bf14
#
_entry.id   18fce43482fe481e77257d9238b3bf14
#
_cell.length_a   1.000
_cell.length_b   1.000
_cell.length_c   1.000
_cell.angle_alpha   90.00
_cell.angle_beta   90.00
_cell.angle_gamma   90.00
#
_symmetry.space_group_name_H-M   'P 1'
#
loop_
_entity.id
_entity.type
_entity.pdbx_description
1 polymer ?
#
loop_
_entity_poly.entity_id
_entity_poly.type
_entity_poly.pdbx_seq_one_letter_code
_entity_poly.pdbx_strand_id
1 'polypeptide(L)'
;MAKAIGIDLGTTNSVVAFKDTSVRTITTGPDNQELCRSCVAVDRKTGDFVVGNSPYNSWKKYAPNIVVSVKRLMGAAISDEQVQKMKTQRSLYPYGIDKLAGGTDESVAVILNGKQYTPEQISAQILRQLKDDASVKLGEITH
;
A
#
# COMPACT_ATOMS: atom_id res chain seq x y z
N MET A 1 27.31 0.26 -9.11
CA MET A 1 26.65 1.44 -9.67
C MET A 1 25.20 1.46 -9.30
N ALA A 2 24.71 2.60 -8.79
CA ALA A 2 23.30 2.75 -8.46
C ALA A 2 22.42 2.71 -9.72
N LYS A 3 21.23 2.14 -9.60
CA LYS A 3 20.27 2.00 -10.70
C LYS A 3 18.98 2.74 -10.37
N ALA A 4 18.38 3.31 -11.38
CA ALA A 4 17.07 3.97 -11.25
C ALA A 4 15.96 2.98 -11.60
N ILE A 5 14.87 3.08 -10.88
CA ILE A 5 13.67 2.26 -11.12
C ILE A 5 12.46 3.15 -11.33
N GLY A 6 11.46 2.62 -12.02
CA GLY A 6 10.15 3.21 -12.12
C GLY A 6 9.14 2.38 -11.35
N ILE A 7 8.21 3.04 -10.69
CA ILE A 7 7.13 2.38 -9.96
C ILE A 7 5.81 2.91 -10.47
N ASP A 8 4.92 2.00 -10.87
CA ASP A 8 3.52 2.32 -11.14
C ASP A 8 2.70 1.91 -9.92
N LEU A 9 2.28 2.90 -9.15
CA LEU A 9 1.47 2.70 -7.95
C LEU A 9 -0.01 2.74 -8.34
N GLY A 10 -0.58 1.57 -8.61
CA GLY A 10 -1.97 1.45 -8.99
C GLY A 10 -2.90 1.31 -7.79
N THR A 11 -4.21 1.43 -8.04
CA THR A 11 -5.24 1.24 -7.01
C THR A 11 -5.28 -0.20 -6.50
N THR A 12 -5.20 -1.16 -7.41
CA THR A 12 -5.28 -2.59 -7.11
C THR A 12 -3.92 -3.24 -7.06
N ASN A 13 -3.07 -2.96 -8.05
CA ASN A 13 -1.75 -3.55 -8.18
C ASN A 13 -0.70 -2.48 -8.42
N SER A 14 0.52 -2.76 -8.00
CA SER A 14 1.69 -1.93 -8.27
C SER A 14 2.74 -2.75 -8.99
N VAL A 15 3.56 -2.07 -9.80
CA VAL A 15 4.61 -2.70 -10.59
C VAL A 15 5.88 -1.90 -10.43
N VAL A 16 7.01 -2.58 -10.31
CA VAL A 16 8.32 -1.94 -10.36
C VAL A 16 9.06 -2.42 -11.61
N ALA A 17 9.74 -1.51 -12.28
CA ALA A 17 10.48 -1.78 -13.51
C ALA A 17 11.79 -1.02 -13.53
N PHE A 18 12.71 -1.49 -14.34
CA PHE A 18 13.95 -0.76 -14.65
C PHE A 18 14.21 -0.81 -16.14
N LYS A 19 15.07 0.08 -16.61
CA LYS A 19 15.46 0.13 -18.01
C LYS A 19 16.97 -0.05 -18.16
N ASP A 20 17.37 -1.01 -18.99
CA ASP A 20 18.73 -1.07 -19.54
C ASP A 20 18.66 -0.90 -21.05
N THR A 21 18.66 -1.94 -21.85
CA THR A 21 18.41 -1.86 -23.30
C THR A 21 16.92 -1.82 -23.61
N SER A 22 16.08 -2.33 -22.70
CA SER A 22 14.61 -2.31 -22.82
C SER A 22 14.01 -2.16 -21.41
N VAL A 23 12.73 -1.80 -21.35
CA VAL A 23 12.01 -1.74 -20.08
C VAL A 23 11.66 -3.16 -19.64
N ARG A 24 11.99 -3.49 -18.38
CA ARG A 24 11.72 -4.80 -17.80
C ARG A 24 11.05 -4.64 -16.45
N THR A 25 10.01 -5.44 -16.21
CA THR A 25 9.39 -5.52 -14.89
C THR A 25 10.26 -6.35 -13.95
N ILE A 26 10.14 -6.08 -12.66
CA ILE A 26 10.84 -6.80 -11.60
C ILE A 26 9.80 -7.59 -10.82
N THR A 27 10.06 -8.88 -10.63
CA THR A 27 9.21 -9.71 -9.78
C THR A 27 9.44 -9.36 -8.30
N THR A 28 8.38 -9.38 -7.52
CA THR A 28 8.41 -8.96 -6.11
C THR A 28 7.78 -10.03 -5.22
N GLY A 29 8.13 -9.95 -3.94
CA GLY A 29 7.57 -10.82 -2.92
C GLY A 29 8.08 -12.26 -2.98
N PRO A 30 7.63 -13.10 -2.03
CA PRO A 30 8.05 -14.50 -1.96
C PRO A 30 7.65 -15.33 -3.18
N ASP A 31 6.55 -14.95 -3.85
CA ASP A 31 6.00 -15.66 -5.00
C ASP A 31 6.61 -15.23 -6.33
N ASN A 32 7.50 -14.25 -6.35
CA ASN A 32 8.13 -13.72 -7.56
C ASN A 32 7.10 -13.31 -8.62
N GLN A 33 6.11 -12.51 -8.24
CA GLN A 33 5.08 -12.01 -9.15
C GLN A 33 5.46 -10.64 -9.71
N GLU A 34 5.13 -10.37 -10.97
CA GLU A 34 5.34 -9.05 -11.58
C GLU A 34 4.40 -8.00 -10.99
N LEU A 35 3.15 -8.41 -10.66
CA LEU A 35 2.17 -7.55 -10.04
C LEU A 35 2.22 -7.73 -8.51
N CYS A 36 2.44 -6.63 -7.81
CA CYS A 36 2.36 -6.58 -6.36
C CYS A 36 1.03 -5.95 -5.98
N ARG A 37 0.21 -6.66 -5.20
CA ARG A 37 -1.04 -6.08 -4.71
C ARG A 37 -0.75 -4.81 -3.93
N SER A 38 -1.51 -3.75 -4.20
CA SER A 38 -1.44 -2.48 -3.46
C SER A 38 -2.16 -2.65 -2.13
N CYS A 39 -1.60 -3.51 -1.28
CA CYS A 39 -2.19 -3.99 -0.05
C CYS A 39 -1.18 -3.86 1.09
N VAL A 40 -1.62 -3.27 2.20
CA VAL A 40 -0.81 -3.09 3.40
C VAL A 40 -1.59 -3.61 4.61
N ALA A 41 -0.96 -4.45 5.40
CA ALA A 41 -1.54 -4.96 6.64
C ALA A 41 -0.58 -4.71 7.80
N VAL A 42 -1.10 -4.81 9.02
CA VAL A 42 -0.31 -4.74 10.24
C VAL A 42 -0.46 -6.06 10.99
N ASP A 43 0.66 -6.67 11.33
CA ASP A 43 0.67 -7.87 12.18
C ASP A 43 0.35 -7.43 13.61
N ARG A 44 -0.69 -8.03 14.19
CA ARG A 44 -1.15 -7.65 15.54
C ARG A 44 -0.14 -7.98 16.63
N LYS A 45 0.67 -9.00 16.42
CA LYS A 45 1.63 -9.46 17.43
C LYS A 45 2.90 -8.61 17.42
N THR A 46 3.42 -8.30 16.23
CA THR A 46 4.69 -7.58 16.10
C THR A 46 4.51 -6.09 15.88
N GLY A 47 3.34 -5.66 15.37
CA GLY A 47 3.09 -4.28 14.96
C GLY A 47 3.74 -3.88 13.64
N ASP A 48 4.37 -4.83 12.94
CA ASP A 48 5.06 -4.56 11.69
C ASP A 48 4.10 -4.47 10.51
N PHE A 49 4.46 -3.67 9.52
CA PHE A 49 3.76 -3.63 8.26
C PHE A 49 4.11 -4.85 7.41
N VAL A 50 3.10 -5.40 6.74
CA VAL A 50 3.24 -6.47 5.75
C VAL A 50 2.58 -5.98 4.47
N VAL A 51 3.29 -6.07 3.35
CA VAL A 51 2.87 -5.42 2.09
C VAL A 51 2.81 -6.45 0.98
N GLY A 52 1.81 -6.30 0.11
CA GLY A 52 1.74 -6.98 -1.17
C GLY A 52 0.84 -8.20 -1.19
N ASN A 53 1.25 -9.22 -1.94
CA ASN A 53 0.43 -10.40 -2.20
C ASN A 53 0.25 -11.28 -0.97
N SER A 54 1.27 -11.39 -0.13
CA SER A 54 1.24 -12.23 1.06
C SER A 54 0.10 -11.88 2.02
N PRO A 55 -0.03 -10.60 2.48
CA PRO A 55 -1.16 -10.25 3.33
C PRO A 55 -2.50 -10.34 2.60
N TYR A 56 -2.54 -10.01 1.31
CA TYR A 56 -3.77 -10.11 0.52
C TYR A 56 -4.28 -11.55 0.49
N ASN A 57 -3.39 -12.51 0.28
CA ASN A 57 -3.74 -13.93 0.23
C ASN A 57 -4.08 -14.51 1.60
N SER A 58 -3.76 -13.79 2.68
CA SER A 58 -4.06 -14.16 4.06
C SER A 58 -5.06 -13.19 4.68
N TRP A 59 -6.03 -12.76 3.91
CA TRP A 59 -7.01 -11.73 4.27
C TRP A 59 -7.63 -11.93 5.65
N LYS A 60 -8.09 -13.14 5.93
CA LYS A 60 -8.77 -13.43 7.20
C LYS A 60 -7.85 -13.28 8.41
N LYS A 61 -6.56 -13.54 8.23
CA LYS A 61 -5.56 -13.40 9.29
C LYS A 61 -5.39 -11.95 9.71
N TYR A 62 -5.44 -11.02 8.77
CA TYR A 62 -5.12 -9.61 9.01
C TYR A 62 -6.34 -8.72 9.21
N ALA A 63 -7.49 -9.05 8.61
CA ALA A 63 -8.68 -8.22 8.74
C ALA A 63 -9.08 -8.04 10.22
N PRO A 64 -9.50 -6.84 10.65
CA PRO A 64 -9.74 -5.63 9.87
C PRO A 64 -8.49 -4.76 9.63
N ASN A 65 -7.30 -5.20 10.00
CA ASN A 65 -6.05 -4.43 9.94
C ASN A 65 -5.35 -4.60 8.59
N ILE A 66 -6.09 -4.51 7.51
CA ILE A 66 -5.59 -4.65 6.14
C ILE A 66 -6.22 -3.58 5.25
N VAL A 67 -5.38 -2.85 4.50
CA VAL A 67 -5.80 -1.77 3.61
C VAL A 67 -5.59 -2.18 2.18
N VAL A 68 -6.62 -2.02 1.38
CA VAL A 68 -6.57 -2.12 -0.08
C VAL A 68 -7.12 -0.84 -0.68
N SER A 69 -6.73 -0.56 -1.93
CA SER A 69 -7.26 0.58 -2.69
C SER A 69 -7.03 1.93 -1.99
N VAL A 70 -5.94 2.08 -1.24
CA VAL A 70 -5.65 3.32 -0.52
C VAL A 70 -5.50 4.51 -1.46
N LYS A 71 -5.15 4.28 -2.72
CA LYS A 71 -5.03 5.34 -3.72
C LYS A 71 -6.34 6.11 -3.89
N ARG A 72 -7.48 5.47 -3.68
CA ARG A 72 -8.80 6.12 -3.73
C ARG A 72 -8.99 7.17 -2.64
N LEU A 73 -8.21 7.08 -1.56
CA LEU A 73 -8.28 8.01 -0.43
C LEU A 73 -7.24 9.13 -0.53
N MET A 74 -6.25 9.01 -1.41
CA MET A 74 -5.21 10.02 -1.57
C MET A 74 -5.80 11.29 -2.18
N GLY A 75 -5.61 12.43 -1.48
CA GLY A 75 -6.18 13.69 -1.90
C GLY A 75 -7.69 13.82 -1.69
N ALA A 76 -8.34 12.82 -1.13
CA ALA A 76 -9.77 12.83 -0.88
C ALA A 76 -10.10 13.54 0.45
N ALA A 77 -11.33 14.08 0.53
CA ALA A 77 -11.88 14.63 1.77
C ALA A 77 -12.76 13.58 2.44
N ILE A 78 -12.87 13.65 3.76
CA ILE A 78 -13.71 12.70 4.52
C ILE A 78 -15.19 12.81 4.09
N SER A 79 -15.63 14.01 3.68
CA SER A 79 -17.01 14.25 3.23
C SER A 79 -17.27 13.76 1.80
N ASP A 80 -16.25 13.38 1.05
CA ASP A 80 -16.43 12.91 -0.33
C ASP A 80 -17.36 11.69 -0.36
N GLU A 81 -18.27 11.68 -1.32
CA GLU A 81 -19.24 10.60 -1.48
C GLU A 81 -18.55 9.24 -1.62
N GLN A 82 -17.46 9.19 -2.38
CA GLN A 82 -16.68 7.97 -2.57
C GLN A 82 -16.14 7.44 -1.23
N VAL A 83 -15.64 8.32 -0.37
CA VAL A 83 -15.10 7.95 0.94
C VAL A 83 -16.22 7.42 1.84
N GLN A 84 -17.35 8.11 1.88
CA GLN A 84 -18.50 7.69 2.69
C GLN A 84 -19.03 6.32 2.21
N LYS A 85 -19.04 6.11 0.91
CA LYS A 85 -19.45 4.83 0.31
C LYS A 85 -18.49 3.69 0.71
N MET A 86 -17.18 3.94 0.69
CA MET A 86 -16.20 2.95 1.12
C MET A 86 -16.41 2.53 2.58
N LYS A 87 -16.77 3.47 3.44
CA LYS A 87 -17.04 3.19 4.87
C LYS A 87 -18.20 2.21 5.06
N THR A 88 -19.14 2.12 4.13
CA THR A 88 -20.28 1.20 4.21
C THR A 88 -19.98 -0.17 3.61
N GLN A 89 -18.96 -0.29 2.79
CA GLN A 89 -18.61 -1.53 2.08
C GLN A 89 -17.54 -2.31 2.85
N ARG A 90 -17.89 -2.76 4.07
CA ARG A 90 -16.95 -3.36 5.02
C ARG A 90 -16.33 -4.68 4.53
N SER A 91 -16.99 -5.41 3.64
CA SER A 91 -16.43 -6.62 3.08
C SER A 91 -15.27 -6.36 2.11
N LEU A 92 -15.28 -5.20 1.45
CA LEU A 92 -14.24 -4.78 0.52
C LEU A 92 -13.18 -3.92 1.21
N TYR A 93 -13.60 -3.10 2.17
CA TYR A 93 -12.75 -2.15 2.89
C TYR A 93 -12.92 -2.36 4.39
N PRO A 94 -12.28 -3.39 4.96
CA PRO A 94 -12.50 -3.78 6.37
C PRO A 94 -11.82 -2.87 7.37
N TYR A 95 -10.87 -2.06 6.93
CA TYR A 95 -10.12 -1.13 7.79
C TYR A 95 -10.97 0.08 8.17
N GLY A 96 -10.60 0.73 9.26
CA GLY A 96 -11.27 1.98 9.67
C GLY A 96 -10.90 3.13 8.75
N ILE A 97 -11.89 3.95 8.43
CA ILE A 97 -11.72 5.21 7.70
C ILE A 97 -12.39 6.27 8.54
N ASP A 98 -11.65 7.29 8.95
CA ASP A 98 -12.17 8.33 9.81
C ASP A 98 -11.44 9.65 9.57
N LYS A 99 -11.86 10.69 10.28
CA LYS A 99 -11.21 11.98 10.29
C LYS A 99 -9.84 11.86 10.95
N LEU A 100 -8.83 12.48 10.35
CA LEU A 100 -7.48 12.46 10.91
C LEU A 100 -7.42 13.38 12.14
N ALA A 101 -7.01 12.83 13.27
CA ALA A 101 -6.79 13.61 14.49
C ALA A 101 -5.62 14.59 14.27
N GLY A 102 -5.83 15.86 14.63
CA GLY A 102 -4.85 16.91 14.43
C GLY A 102 -4.76 17.43 12.99
N GLY A 103 -5.55 16.88 12.06
CA GLY A 103 -5.66 17.39 10.70
C GLY A 103 -6.77 18.42 10.56
N THR A 104 -7.09 18.76 9.31
CA THR A 104 -8.23 19.61 8.99
C THR A 104 -9.54 18.82 9.15
N ASP A 105 -10.69 19.52 9.07
CA ASP A 105 -11.99 18.86 9.17
C ASP A 105 -12.25 17.88 8.02
N GLU A 106 -11.51 18.00 6.92
CA GLU A 106 -11.66 17.16 5.74
C GLU A 106 -10.57 16.09 5.58
N SER A 107 -9.57 16.07 6.46
CA SER A 107 -8.45 15.11 6.34
C SER A 107 -8.90 13.69 6.68
N VAL A 108 -8.49 12.73 5.82
CA VAL A 108 -8.83 11.32 5.96
C VAL A 108 -7.69 10.56 6.63
N ALA A 109 -8.04 9.66 7.54
CA ALA A 109 -7.12 8.69 8.12
C ALA A 109 -7.64 7.27 7.90
N VAL A 110 -6.71 6.32 7.73
CA VAL A 110 -7.00 4.89 7.83
C VAL A 110 -6.55 4.41 9.21
N ILE A 111 -7.30 3.48 9.77
CA ILE A 111 -7.03 2.96 11.11
C ILE A 111 -6.61 1.50 11.00
N LEU A 112 -5.40 1.22 11.44
CA LEU A 112 -4.83 -0.13 11.49
C LEU A 112 -4.31 -0.39 12.89
N ASN A 113 -4.75 -1.47 13.51
CA ASN A 113 -4.30 -1.88 14.83
C ASN A 113 -4.43 -0.75 15.87
N GLY A 114 -5.52 0.02 15.78
CA GLY A 114 -5.80 1.13 16.70
C GLY A 114 -5.03 2.41 16.44
N LYS A 115 -4.23 2.50 15.41
CA LYS A 115 -3.44 3.68 15.06
C LYS A 115 -3.94 4.32 13.78
N GLN A 116 -3.86 5.65 13.70
CA GLN A 116 -4.22 6.41 12.51
C GLN A 116 -3.00 6.60 11.61
N TYR A 117 -3.23 6.44 10.30
CA TYR A 117 -2.24 6.70 9.27
C TYR A 117 -2.88 7.51 8.17
N THR A 118 -2.12 8.41 7.54
CA THR A 118 -2.60 9.08 6.32
C THR A 118 -2.54 8.10 5.15
N PRO A 119 -3.37 8.31 4.11
CA PRO A 119 -3.25 7.50 2.89
C PRO A 119 -1.85 7.53 2.28
N GLU A 120 -1.17 8.67 2.37
CA GLU A 120 0.21 8.84 1.90
C GLU A 120 1.19 7.99 2.69
N GLN A 121 1.02 7.88 4.00
CA GLN A 121 1.86 7.01 4.85
C GLN A 121 1.69 5.54 4.48
N ILE A 122 0.48 5.13 4.18
CA ILE A 122 0.20 3.74 3.73
C ILE A 122 0.83 3.50 2.36
N SER A 123 0.66 4.44 1.43
CA SER A 123 1.27 4.34 0.09
C SER A 123 2.80 4.27 0.17
N ALA A 124 3.40 4.99 1.11
CA ALA A 124 4.84 4.95 1.33
C ALA A 124 5.35 3.55 1.71
N GLN A 125 4.54 2.77 2.43
CA GLN A 125 4.90 1.39 2.76
C GLN A 125 4.98 0.51 1.51
N ILE A 126 4.06 0.71 0.56
CA ILE A 126 4.07 0.00 -0.72
C ILE A 126 5.33 0.37 -1.51
N LEU A 127 5.63 1.66 -1.60
CA LEU A 127 6.80 2.15 -2.32
C LEU A 127 8.10 1.61 -1.72
N ARG A 128 8.20 1.61 -0.40
CA ARG A 128 9.36 1.07 0.31
C ARG A 128 9.56 -0.41 0.02
N GLN A 129 8.48 -1.20 0.07
CA GLN A 129 8.54 -2.63 -0.20
C GLN A 129 9.01 -2.92 -1.63
N LEU A 130 8.47 -2.19 -2.60
CA LEU A 130 8.86 -2.35 -4.00
C LEU A 130 10.32 -1.95 -4.22
N LYS A 131 10.78 -0.89 -3.58
CA LYS A 131 12.17 -0.46 -3.65
C LYS A 131 13.10 -1.51 -3.04
N ASP A 132 12.75 -2.06 -1.88
CA ASP A 132 13.55 -3.08 -1.20
C ASP A 132 13.63 -4.35 -2.06
N ASP A 133 12.51 -4.78 -2.64
CA ASP A 133 12.47 -5.93 -3.53
C ASP A 133 13.32 -5.72 -4.77
N ALA A 134 13.28 -4.53 -5.34
CA ALA A 134 14.11 -4.17 -6.49
C ALA A 134 15.59 -4.15 -6.11
N SER A 135 15.94 -3.66 -4.93
CA SER A 135 17.32 -3.63 -4.45
C SER A 135 17.92 -5.02 -4.30
N VAL A 136 17.13 -5.99 -3.86
CA VAL A 136 17.56 -7.38 -3.76
C VAL A 136 17.91 -7.94 -5.14
N LYS A 137 17.16 -7.55 -6.19
CA LYS A 137 17.34 -8.07 -7.55
C LYS A 137 18.39 -7.31 -8.35
N LEU A 138 18.50 -6.00 -8.16
CA LEU A 138 19.34 -5.13 -8.98
C LEU A 138 20.58 -4.60 -8.25
N GLY A 139 20.64 -4.73 -6.93
CA GLY A 139 21.64 -4.10 -6.11
C GLY A 139 21.23 -2.67 -5.74
N GLU A 140 22.19 -1.73 -5.69
CA GLU A 140 21.93 -0.36 -5.24
C GLU A 140 20.94 0.38 -6.15
N ILE A 141 19.95 1.04 -5.54
CA ILE A 141 18.90 1.79 -6.25
C ILE A 141 19.03 3.27 -5.92
N THR A 142 18.90 4.11 -6.97
CA THR A 142 18.75 5.57 -6.81
C THR A 142 17.27 5.94 -6.83
N HIS A 143 16.96 6.97 -6.05
CA HIS A 143 15.58 7.49 -5.95
C HIS A 143 15.20 8.41 -7.08
#